data_31db5cb93e27b87c960a9852d553fb55
#
_entry.id   31db5cb93e27b87c960a9852d553fb55
#
_cell.length_a   1.000
_cell.length_b   1.000
_cell.length_c   1.000
_cell.angle_alpha   90.00
_cell.angle_beta   90.00
_cell.angle_gamma   90.00
#
_symmetry.space_group_name_H-M   'P 1'
#
loop_
_entity.id
_entity.type
_entity.pdbx_description
1 polymer ?
#
loop_
_entity_poly.entity_id
_entity_poly.type
_entity_poly.pdbx_seq_one_letter_code
_entity_poly.pdbx_strand_id
1 'polypeptide(L)' 'MLDNYPDVLSFRQVMEITHVGRNLLLRLLNSGEIPAFKMGKLWKVYKQALIQYISHCQ' A
#
# COMPACT_ATOMS: atom_id res chain seq x y z
N MET A 1 -0.20 -10.11 11.29
CA MET A 1 -1.04 -9.43 10.32
C MET A 1 -0.35 -9.44 8.97
N LEU A 2 -1.05 -9.86 7.92
CA LEU A 2 -0.50 -9.96 6.57
C LEU A 2 0.68 -10.94 6.45
N ASP A 3 0.64 -12.01 7.22
CA ASP A 3 1.73 -12.97 7.24
C ASP A 3 1.90 -13.72 5.91
N ASN A 4 0.86 -13.76 5.10
CA ASN A 4 0.89 -14.42 3.80
C ASN A 4 1.49 -13.56 2.69
N TYR A 5 1.87 -12.33 3.01
CA TYR A 5 2.40 -11.38 2.04
C TYR A 5 3.87 -11.12 2.29
N PRO A 6 4.64 -10.80 1.23
CA PRO A 6 6.05 -10.45 1.40
C PRO A 6 6.21 -9.11 2.10
N ASP A 7 7.44 -8.81 2.51
CA ASP A 7 7.73 -7.56 3.22
C ASP A 7 7.51 -6.32 2.34
N VAL A 8 7.66 -6.47 1.03
CA VAL A 8 7.42 -5.41 0.07
C VAL A 8 6.23 -5.81 -0.78
N LEU A 9 5.20 -4.99 -0.78
CA LEU A 9 3.95 -5.27 -1.47
C LEU A 9 3.89 -4.55 -2.81
N SER A 10 3.28 -5.21 -3.81
CA SER A 10 3.01 -4.56 -5.09
C SER A 10 1.74 -3.74 -4.99
N PHE A 11 1.51 -2.88 -6.00
CA PHE A 11 0.28 -2.10 -6.09
C PHE A 11 -0.95 -3.01 -6.01
N ARG A 12 -0.91 -4.10 -6.77
CA ARG A 12 -2.04 -5.03 -6.81
C ARG A 12 -2.30 -5.67 -5.43
N GLN A 13 -1.23 -6.04 -4.73
CA GLN A 13 -1.37 -6.64 -3.41
C GLN A 13 -1.98 -5.65 -2.42
N VAL A 14 -1.60 -4.39 -2.49
CA VAL A 14 -2.17 -3.36 -1.63
C VAL A 14 -3.66 -3.19 -1.93
N MET A 15 -4.05 -3.22 -3.19
CA MET A 15 -5.46 -3.17 -3.56
C MET A 15 -6.24 -4.35 -2.97
N GLU A 16 -5.66 -5.54 -3.03
CA GLU A 16 -6.30 -6.73 -2.48
C GLU A 16 -6.49 -6.64 -0.97
N ILE A 17 -5.49 -6.11 -0.29
CA ILE A 17 -5.51 -6.00 1.17
C ILE A 17 -6.50 -4.95 1.63
N THR A 18 -6.50 -3.79 0.98
CA THR A 18 -7.30 -2.64 1.43
C THR A 18 -8.68 -2.59 0.79
N HIS A 19 -8.90 -3.35 -0.27
CA HIS A 19 -10.16 -3.38 -1.01
C HIS A 19 -10.57 -2.01 -1.57
N VAL A 20 -9.59 -1.15 -1.83
CA VAL A 20 -9.86 0.15 -2.46
C VAL A 20 -9.66 0.06 -3.96
N GLY A 21 -10.33 0.95 -4.69
CA GLY A 21 -10.19 1.02 -6.12
C GLY A 21 -8.83 1.60 -6.53
N ARG A 22 -8.47 1.35 -7.79
CA ARG A 22 -7.18 1.78 -8.32
C ARG A 22 -7.00 3.30 -8.22
N ASN A 23 -8.04 4.05 -8.59
CA ASN A 23 -7.93 5.51 -8.61
C ASN A 23 -7.73 6.08 -7.21
N LEU A 24 -8.43 5.52 -6.23
CA LEU A 24 -8.27 5.96 -4.86
C LEU A 24 -6.89 5.61 -4.33
N LEU A 25 -6.41 4.40 -4.62
CA LEU A 25 -5.10 4.00 -4.15
C LEU A 25 -4.00 4.89 -4.77
N LEU A 26 -4.11 5.20 -6.07
CA LEU A 26 -3.16 6.10 -6.71
C LEU A 26 -3.14 7.45 -6.02
N ARG A 27 -4.30 7.98 -5.65
CA ARG A 27 -4.39 9.25 -4.94
C ARG A 27 -3.68 9.17 -3.58
N LEU A 28 -3.92 8.08 -2.84
CA LEU A 28 -3.31 7.91 -1.53
C LEU A 28 -1.78 7.81 -1.62
N LEU A 29 -1.28 7.12 -2.64
CA LEU A 29 0.16 6.98 -2.83
C LEU A 29 0.79 8.29 -3.27
N ASN A 30 0.13 9.02 -4.18
CA ASN A 30 0.66 10.28 -4.68
C ASN A 30 0.63 11.39 -3.61
N SER A 31 -0.35 11.35 -2.74
CA SER A 31 -0.47 12.35 -1.67
C SER A 31 0.46 12.07 -0.50
N GLY A 32 1.04 10.87 -0.44
CA GLY A 32 1.93 10.50 0.65
C GLY A 32 1.22 10.00 1.90
N GLU A 33 -0.08 9.80 1.85
CA GLU A 33 -0.81 9.26 3.00
C GLU A 33 -0.37 7.85 3.32
N ILE A 34 -0.04 7.05 2.30
CA ILE A 34 0.54 5.74 2.49
C ILE A 34 2.00 5.83 2.10
N PRO A 35 2.95 5.63 3.04
CA PRO A 35 4.36 5.68 2.70
C PRO A 35 4.69 4.61 1.64
N ALA A 36 5.25 5.03 0.53
CA ALA A 36 5.51 4.15 -0.59
C ALA A 36 6.69 4.66 -1.39
N PHE A 37 7.19 3.80 -2.28
CA PHE A 37 8.25 4.20 -3.18
C PHE A 37 7.97 3.64 -4.56
N LYS A 38 8.61 4.23 -5.57
CA LYS A 38 8.44 3.81 -6.95
C LYS A 38 9.73 3.18 -7.46
N MET A 39 9.61 2.01 -8.04
CA MET A 39 10.71 1.36 -8.73
C MET A 39 10.38 1.36 -10.22
N GLY A 40 10.96 2.33 -10.95
CA GLY A 40 10.60 2.53 -12.34
C GLY A 40 9.16 2.97 -12.45
N LYS A 41 8.32 2.14 -13.06
CA LYS A 41 6.90 2.44 -13.23
C LYS A 41 6.01 1.74 -12.21
N LEU A 42 6.62 1.00 -11.28
CA LEU A 42 5.88 0.17 -10.34
C LEU A 42 5.90 0.77 -8.94
N TRP A 43 4.72 0.93 -8.36
CA TRP A 43 4.58 1.33 -6.98
C TRP A 43 4.85 0.14 -6.07
N LYS A 44 5.60 0.39 -4.99
CA LYS A 44 5.86 -0.61 -3.96
C LYS A 44 5.59 0.01 -2.60
N VAL A 45 5.04 -0.80 -1.70
CA VAL A 45 4.71 -0.36 -0.35
C VAL A 45 5.28 -1.38 0.63
N TYR A 46 5.99 -0.91 1.64
CA TYR A 46 6.44 -1.81 2.69
C TYR A 46 5.24 -2.31 3.49
N LYS A 47 5.24 -3.61 3.75
CA LYS A 47 4.15 -4.23 4.51
C LYS A 47 3.96 -3.55 5.86
N GLN A 48 5.04 -3.24 6.55
CA GLN A 48 4.96 -2.58 7.86
C GLN A 48 4.34 -1.19 7.76
N ALA A 49 4.67 -0.44 6.71
CA ALA A 49 4.08 0.87 6.50
C ALA A 49 2.57 0.78 6.28
N LEU A 50 2.15 -0.21 5.50
CA LEU A 50 0.73 -0.41 5.26
C LEU A 50 -0.02 -0.81 6.53
N ILE A 51 0.59 -1.69 7.33
CA ILE A 51 -0.01 -2.10 8.59
C ILE A 51 -0.21 -0.90 9.51
N GLN A 52 0.79 -0.04 9.59
CA GLN A 52 0.69 1.17 10.41
C GLN A 52 -0.40 2.10 9.91
N TYR A 53 -0.49 2.27 8.59
CA TYR A 53 -1.53 3.11 8.00
C TYR A 53 -2.92 2.59 8.37
N ILE A 54 -3.13 1.29 8.20
CA ILE A 54 -4.42 0.67 8.51
C ILE A 54 -4.74 0.81 10.00
N SER A 55 -3.75 0.63 10.85
CA SER A 55 -3.94 0.70 12.30
C SER A 55 -4.32 2.10 12.77
N HIS A 56 -3.85 3.12 12.06
CA HIS A 56 -4.16 4.51 12.41
C HIS A 56 -5.38 5.06 11.69
N CYS A 57 -5.86 4.36 10.69
CA CYS A 57 -6.98 4.79 9.87
C CYS A 57 -8.28 4.19 10.40
N GLN A 58 -8.80 4.78 11.43
CA GLN A 58 -10.03 4.26 12.04
C GLN A 58 -11.16 5.24 12.01
#